data_c7be108c1cefd7c50c1317b194bca1f2
#
_entry.id   c7be108c1cefd7c50c1317b194bca1f2
#
_cell.length_a   1.000
_cell.length_b   1.000
_cell.length_c   1.000
_cell.angle_alpha   90.00
_cell.angle_beta   90.00
_cell.angle_gamma   90.00
#
_symmetry.space_group_name_H-M   'P 1'
#
loop_
_entity.id
_entity.type
_entity.pdbx_description
1 polymer ?
#
loop_
_entity_poly.entity_id
_entity_poly.type
_entity_poly.pdbx_seq_one_letter_code
_entity_poly.pdbx_strand_id
1 'polypeptide(L)'
;MLEFFMYPVSGIMKLWHLLFGSFLDGSLAWILTIVFLVVTVRGIIAPLNWLAVKQGRIGALMRPEMTELNAQLRHVTDVNEAVDLLIQQRELKERYKHNPMMGCFPSFIIVPAFLGLYQVVLRVSGSANEPVGLLTLGDVSSFRTSTVFGVPLTDFAREHHDLVLPMLIAALTFTSLNTLITLYRGYLTTLFDQKIPRRLLWFMAIMVTIIPWMLWTVAWHGPIPVTIIFYWGCSYLFTLLQTLVYEAILRKRYPLPEAVHEQRRESIQRWRTKEKKRKKKAAKERFKANPEQKEASAAARKRHSAVLAEARKIVKSNNRPEGPTAAE
;
A
#
# COMPACT_ATOMS: atom_id res chain seq x y z
N MET A 1 -5.84 -18.40 -17.73
CA MET A 1 -6.40 -17.57 -16.62
C MET A 1 -5.91 -16.12 -16.64
N LEU A 2 -4.64 -15.84 -16.91
CA LEU A 2 -4.10 -14.46 -16.98
C LEU A 2 -4.61 -13.67 -18.20
N GLU A 3 -5.07 -14.32 -19.23
CA GLU A 3 -5.62 -13.71 -20.46
C GLU A 3 -6.85 -12.84 -20.21
N PHE A 4 -7.66 -13.20 -19.22
CA PHE A 4 -8.84 -12.41 -18.84
C PHE A 4 -8.51 -10.94 -18.55
N PHE A 5 -7.36 -10.68 -17.90
CA PHE A 5 -6.94 -9.31 -17.57
C PHE A 5 -6.47 -8.50 -18.79
N MET A 6 -6.19 -9.15 -19.90
CA MET A 6 -5.78 -8.51 -21.14
C MET A 6 -6.94 -7.72 -21.80
N TYR A 7 -8.17 -8.24 -21.72
CA TYR A 7 -9.33 -7.63 -22.39
C TYR A 7 -9.67 -6.21 -21.88
N PRO A 8 -9.79 -5.96 -20.58
CA PRO A 8 -10.04 -4.59 -20.10
C PRO A 8 -8.94 -3.62 -20.50
N VAL A 9 -7.68 -4.05 -20.43
CA VAL A 9 -6.53 -3.19 -20.74
C VAL A 9 -6.46 -2.88 -22.23
N SER A 10 -6.58 -3.90 -23.10
CA SER A 10 -6.61 -3.71 -24.55
C SER A 10 -7.83 -2.88 -25.01
N GLY A 11 -8.96 -3.00 -24.30
CA GLY A 11 -10.14 -2.18 -24.54
C GLY A 11 -9.91 -0.71 -24.25
N ILE A 12 -9.28 -0.38 -23.13
CA ILE A 12 -8.88 1.00 -22.79
C ILE A 12 -7.86 1.52 -23.79
N MET A 13 -6.87 0.71 -24.18
CA MET A 13 -5.89 1.09 -25.19
C MET A 13 -6.55 1.38 -26.53
N LYS A 14 -7.46 0.52 -26.98
CA LYS A 14 -8.20 0.73 -28.23
C LYS A 14 -9.04 2.01 -28.21
N LEU A 15 -9.73 2.26 -27.10
CA LEU A 15 -10.55 3.48 -26.94
C LEU A 15 -9.70 4.74 -27.11
N TRP A 16 -8.59 4.82 -26.41
CA TRP A 16 -7.68 5.97 -26.49
C TRP A 16 -6.99 6.07 -27.85
N HIS A 17 -6.61 4.91 -28.44
CA HIS A 17 -5.98 4.90 -29.76
C HIS A 17 -6.95 5.36 -30.87
N LEU A 18 -8.21 4.99 -30.81
CA LEU A 18 -9.23 5.49 -31.74
C LEU A 18 -9.41 7.01 -31.61
N LEU A 19 -9.39 7.54 -30.37
CA LEU A 19 -9.49 8.96 -30.14
C LEU A 19 -8.28 9.71 -30.69
N PHE A 20 -7.06 9.29 -30.31
CA PHE A 20 -5.84 10.00 -30.71
C PHE A 20 -5.48 9.77 -32.19
N GLY A 21 -5.70 8.59 -32.72
CA GLY A 21 -5.45 8.27 -34.14
C GLY A 21 -6.33 9.01 -35.12
N SER A 22 -7.42 9.67 -34.64
CA SER A 22 -8.25 10.51 -35.51
C SER A 22 -7.62 11.87 -35.85
N PHE A 23 -6.62 12.33 -35.07
CA PHE A 23 -5.99 13.65 -35.25
C PHE A 23 -4.47 13.66 -35.04
N LEU A 24 -3.85 12.53 -34.73
CA LEU A 24 -2.40 12.40 -34.54
C LEU A 24 -1.86 11.23 -35.35
N ASP A 25 -0.61 11.37 -35.78
CA ASP A 25 0.08 10.32 -36.56
C ASP A 25 0.61 9.20 -35.66
N GLY A 26 0.53 7.97 -36.17
CA GLY A 26 1.05 6.68 -35.68
C GLY A 26 1.70 6.64 -34.30
N SER A 27 2.98 7.02 -34.19
CA SER A 27 3.77 6.88 -32.97
C SER A 27 3.26 7.77 -31.83
N LEU A 28 2.88 9.02 -32.10
CA LEU A 28 2.36 9.93 -31.08
C LEU A 28 1.02 9.44 -30.51
N ALA A 29 0.15 8.92 -31.39
CA ALA A 29 -1.13 8.36 -30.96
C ALA A 29 -0.92 7.19 -29.97
N TRP A 30 0.05 6.30 -30.21
CA TRP A 30 0.35 5.20 -29.31
C TRP A 30 1.04 5.65 -28.01
N ILE A 31 1.97 6.62 -28.09
CA ILE A 31 2.59 7.21 -26.89
C ILE A 31 1.52 7.79 -25.97
N LEU A 32 0.62 8.60 -26.51
CA LEU A 32 -0.50 9.17 -25.73
C LEU A 32 -1.47 8.09 -25.25
N THR A 33 -1.73 7.07 -26.04
CA THR A 33 -2.53 5.90 -25.61
C THR A 33 -1.97 5.26 -24.35
N ILE A 34 -0.65 5.05 -24.27
CA ILE A 34 0.00 4.49 -23.08
C ILE A 34 -0.09 5.46 -21.90
N VAL A 35 0.16 6.76 -22.11
CA VAL A 35 0.03 7.77 -21.05
C VAL A 35 -1.39 7.81 -20.50
N PHE A 36 -2.40 7.84 -21.37
CA PHE A 36 -3.81 7.90 -20.96
C PHE A 36 -4.34 6.57 -20.42
N LEU A 37 -3.77 5.44 -20.81
CA LEU A 37 -3.97 4.18 -20.12
C LEU A 37 -3.53 4.28 -18.65
N VAL A 38 -2.34 4.84 -18.38
CA VAL A 38 -1.87 5.08 -17.01
C VAL A 38 -2.84 6.01 -16.28
N VAL A 39 -3.20 7.14 -16.88
CA VAL A 39 -4.12 8.13 -16.27
C VAL A 39 -5.47 7.48 -15.93
N THR A 40 -6.02 6.68 -16.85
CA THR A 40 -7.31 5.99 -16.64
C THR A 40 -7.22 4.98 -15.48
N VAL A 41 -6.27 4.06 -15.54
CA VAL A 41 -6.13 3.02 -14.50
C VAL A 41 -5.81 3.64 -13.15
N ARG A 42 -4.86 4.57 -13.10
CA ARG A 42 -4.47 5.26 -11.85
C ARG A 42 -5.55 6.20 -11.35
N GLY A 43 -6.30 6.85 -12.24
CA GLY A 43 -7.43 7.71 -11.92
C GLY A 43 -8.57 6.94 -11.24
N ILE A 44 -8.93 5.76 -11.76
CA ILE A 44 -9.92 4.86 -11.15
C ILE A 44 -9.50 4.43 -9.74
N ILE A 45 -8.21 4.17 -9.55
CA ILE A 45 -7.66 3.71 -8.28
C ILE A 45 -7.42 4.87 -7.30
N ALA A 46 -7.29 6.10 -7.79
CA ALA A 46 -6.96 7.29 -6.97
C ALA A 46 -7.87 7.45 -5.74
N PRO A 47 -9.22 7.38 -5.81
CA PRO A 47 -10.06 7.52 -4.63
C PRO A 47 -9.80 6.42 -3.58
N LEU A 48 -9.50 5.19 -4.01
CA LEU A 48 -9.18 4.09 -3.10
C LEU A 48 -7.82 4.32 -2.41
N ASN A 49 -6.82 4.78 -3.15
CA ASN A 49 -5.53 5.18 -2.61
C ASN A 49 -5.66 6.33 -1.61
N TRP A 50 -6.50 7.33 -1.94
CA TRP A 50 -6.79 8.42 -1.01
C TRP A 50 -7.40 7.90 0.29
N LEU A 51 -8.40 7.03 0.21
CA LEU A 51 -9.04 6.42 1.38
C LEU A 51 -8.01 5.65 2.22
N ALA A 52 -7.16 4.84 1.61
CA ALA A 52 -6.12 4.09 2.29
C ALA A 52 -5.14 4.99 3.06
N VAL A 53 -4.65 6.04 2.39
CA VAL A 53 -3.71 7.01 2.98
C VAL A 53 -4.38 7.84 4.10
N LYS A 54 -5.63 8.26 3.87
CA LYS A 54 -6.45 8.97 4.87
C LYS A 54 -6.69 8.11 6.11
N GLN A 55 -7.02 6.82 5.94
CA GLN A 55 -7.23 5.90 7.05
C GLN A 55 -5.97 5.70 7.90
N GLY A 56 -4.81 5.63 7.27
CA GLY A 56 -3.53 5.60 7.98
C GLY A 56 -3.31 6.85 8.83
N ARG A 57 -3.68 8.04 8.34
CA ARG A 57 -3.60 9.32 9.07
C ARG A 57 -4.60 9.37 10.22
N ILE A 58 -5.84 8.98 9.97
CA ILE A 58 -6.91 8.90 10.99
C ILE A 58 -6.51 7.94 12.12
N GLY A 59 -5.96 6.78 11.78
CA GLY A 59 -5.46 5.84 12.77
C GLY A 59 -4.35 6.43 13.66
N ALA A 60 -3.53 7.34 13.13
CA ALA A 60 -2.54 8.05 13.93
C ALA A 60 -3.17 9.11 14.85
N LEU A 61 -4.18 9.84 14.38
CA LEU A 61 -4.92 10.85 15.16
C LEU A 61 -5.70 10.24 16.33
N MET A 62 -6.34 9.11 16.10
CA MET A 62 -7.10 8.36 17.10
C MET A 62 -6.22 7.73 18.20
N ARG A 63 -4.94 7.56 17.92
CA ARG A 63 -4.04 6.72 18.72
C ARG A 63 -3.82 7.17 20.15
N PRO A 64 -3.71 8.47 20.51
CA PRO A 64 -3.55 8.89 21.90
C PRO A 64 -4.71 8.38 22.77
N GLU A 65 -5.95 8.66 22.39
CA GLU A 65 -7.16 8.22 23.10
C GLU A 65 -7.24 6.68 23.17
N MET A 66 -6.96 6.01 22.04
CA MET A 66 -6.95 4.54 21.99
C MET A 66 -5.87 3.93 22.91
N THR A 67 -4.73 4.59 23.06
CA THR A 67 -3.65 4.11 23.95
C THR A 67 -4.06 4.22 25.41
N GLU A 68 -4.77 5.27 25.78
CA GLU A 68 -5.30 5.46 27.13
C GLU A 68 -6.35 4.37 27.45
N LEU A 69 -7.34 4.18 26.60
CA LEU A 69 -8.33 3.10 26.76
C LEU A 69 -7.69 1.70 26.85
N ASN A 70 -6.65 1.46 26.04
CA ASN A 70 -5.89 0.21 26.13
C ASN A 70 -5.07 0.08 27.42
N ALA A 71 -4.63 1.19 28.00
CA ALA A 71 -3.93 1.18 29.28
C ALA A 71 -4.89 0.83 30.42
N GLN A 72 -6.06 1.42 30.46
CA GLN A 72 -7.13 1.08 31.42
C GLN A 72 -7.53 -0.39 31.29
N LEU A 73 -7.78 -0.86 30.06
CA LEU A 73 -8.19 -2.25 29.79
C LEU A 73 -7.15 -3.30 30.26
N ARG A 74 -5.87 -2.92 30.41
CA ARG A 74 -4.82 -3.84 30.92
C ARG A 74 -4.92 -4.11 32.41
N HIS A 75 -5.54 -3.22 33.16
CA HIS A 75 -5.64 -3.29 34.63
C HIS A 75 -7.01 -3.72 35.10
N VAL A 76 -7.98 -3.78 34.21
CA VAL A 76 -9.35 -4.19 34.49
C VAL A 76 -9.40 -5.65 34.98
N THR A 77 -10.18 -5.87 36.04
CA THR A 77 -10.45 -7.18 36.67
C THR A 77 -11.93 -7.57 36.62
N ASP A 78 -12.81 -6.58 36.43
CA ASP A 78 -14.26 -6.79 36.30
C ASP A 78 -14.69 -6.91 34.82
N VAL A 79 -15.66 -7.80 34.56
CA VAL A 79 -16.16 -8.05 33.20
C VAL A 79 -16.97 -6.86 32.69
N ASN A 80 -17.79 -6.22 33.53
CA ASN A 80 -18.64 -5.10 33.13
C ASN A 80 -17.80 -3.88 32.76
N GLU A 81 -16.80 -3.55 33.59
CA GLU A 81 -15.83 -2.50 33.29
C GLU A 81 -15.07 -2.77 31.97
N ALA A 82 -14.70 -4.02 31.71
CA ALA A 82 -14.06 -4.41 30.47
C ALA A 82 -15.00 -4.23 29.25
N VAL A 83 -16.29 -4.54 29.40
CA VAL A 83 -17.32 -4.32 28.37
C VAL A 83 -17.44 -2.85 28.04
N ASP A 84 -17.56 -1.98 29.06
CA ASP A 84 -17.69 -0.54 28.86
C ASP A 84 -16.48 0.06 28.13
N LEU A 85 -15.25 -0.34 28.50
CA LEU A 85 -14.04 0.09 27.80
C LEU A 85 -13.97 -0.40 26.37
N LEU A 86 -14.45 -1.60 26.07
CA LEU A 86 -14.52 -2.12 24.70
C LEU A 86 -15.57 -1.39 23.87
N ILE A 87 -16.70 -1.00 24.47
CA ILE A 87 -17.71 -0.15 23.83
C ILE A 87 -17.11 1.22 23.50
N GLN A 88 -16.45 1.87 24.46
CA GLN A 88 -15.76 3.15 24.23
C GLN A 88 -14.70 3.07 23.11
N GLN A 89 -13.94 1.97 23.04
CA GLN A 89 -13.00 1.75 21.93
C GLN A 89 -13.70 1.63 20.57
N ARG A 90 -14.88 1.04 20.53
CA ARG A 90 -15.68 0.91 19.33
C ARG A 90 -16.24 2.28 18.93
N GLU A 91 -16.87 3.00 19.84
CA GLU A 91 -17.40 4.35 19.62
C GLU A 91 -16.30 5.31 19.12
N LEU A 92 -15.10 5.20 19.68
CA LEU A 92 -13.95 5.95 19.22
C LEU A 92 -13.62 5.66 17.76
N LYS A 93 -13.59 4.39 17.34
CA LYS A 93 -13.36 4.00 15.94
C LYS A 93 -14.48 4.48 15.02
N GLU A 94 -15.72 4.45 15.47
CA GLU A 94 -16.89 4.94 14.74
C GLU A 94 -16.86 6.46 14.59
N ARG A 95 -16.52 7.20 15.66
CA ARG A 95 -16.33 8.67 15.64
C ARG A 95 -15.29 9.10 14.61
N TYR A 96 -14.16 8.41 14.56
CA TYR A 96 -13.10 8.66 13.58
C TYR A 96 -13.38 8.02 12.21
N LYS A 97 -14.45 7.25 12.05
CA LYS A 97 -14.75 6.46 10.82
C LYS A 97 -13.53 5.65 10.35
N HIS A 98 -12.83 5.01 11.31
CA HIS A 98 -11.60 4.29 11.04
C HIS A 98 -11.84 2.86 10.55
N ASN A 99 -11.42 2.56 9.31
CA ASN A 99 -11.46 1.21 8.74
C ASN A 99 -10.05 0.76 8.31
N PRO A 100 -9.41 -0.15 9.04
CA PRO A 100 -8.05 -0.61 8.73
C PRO A 100 -7.96 -1.45 7.45
N MET A 101 -9.07 -2.06 6.97
CA MET A 101 -9.08 -2.91 5.78
C MET A 101 -8.86 -2.13 4.47
N MET A 102 -9.14 -0.82 4.46
CA MET A 102 -9.02 0.03 3.26
C MET A 102 -7.60 0.11 2.70
N GLY A 103 -6.57 -0.22 3.48
CA GLY A 103 -5.17 -0.17 3.05
C GLY A 103 -4.79 -1.17 1.96
N CYS A 104 -5.46 -2.31 1.88
CA CYS A 104 -5.12 -3.40 0.96
C CYS A 104 -5.89 -3.35 -0.37
N PHE A 105 -7.00 -2.61 -0.42
CA PHE A 105 -7.95 -2.63 -1.54
C PHE A 105 -7.34 -2.19 -2.89
N PRO A 106 -6.49 -1.15 -2.95
CA PRO A 106 -5.91 -0.71 -4.22
C PRO A 106 -5.08 -1.79 -4.93
N SER A 107 -4.42 -2.68 -4.19
CA SER A 107 -3.57 -3.74 -4.76
C SER A 107 -4.36 -4.74 -5.61
N PHE A 108 -5.62 -5.00 -5.26
CA PHE A 108 -6.49 -5.91 -6.03
C PHE A 108 -6.84 -5.40 -7.43
N ILE A 109 -6.67 -4.11 -7.70
CA ILE A 109 -6.91 -3.51 -9.02
C ILE A 109 -5.59 -3.29 -9.75
N ILE A 110 -4.55 -2.82 -9.04
CA ILE A 110 -3.26 -2.49 -9.65
C ILE A 110 -2.59 -3.73 -10.25
N VAL A 111 -2.59 -4.86 -9.52
CA VAL A 111 -1.92 -6.10 -9.97
C VAL A 111 -2.56 -6.67 -11.23
N PRO A 112 -3.89 -6.88 -11.31
CA PRO A 112 -4.54 -7.32 -12.55
C PRO A 112 -4.32 -6.38 -13.74
N ALA A 113 -4.41 -5.06 -13.52
CA ALA A 113 -4.18 -4.08 -14.58
C ALA A 113 -2.76 -4.14 -15.14
N PHE A 114 -1.75 -4.28 -14.27
CA PHE A 114 -0.36 -4.45 -14.68
C PHE A 114 -0.15 -5.77 -15.44
N LEU A 115 -0.70 -6.88 -14.93
CA LEU A 115 -0.61 -8.18 -15.61
C LEU A 115 -1.28 -8.15 -16.98
N GLY A 116 -2.42 -7.48 -17.10
CA GLY A 116 -3.12 -7.29 -18.37
C GLY A 116 -2.27 -6.52 -19.38
N LEU A 117 -1.68 -5.39 -18.98
CA LEU A 117 -0.79 -4.63 -19.84
C LEU A 117 0.43 -5.46 -20.28
N TYR A 118 1.07 -6.13 -19.32
CA TYR A 118 2.24 -6.97 -19.62
C TYR A 118 1.90 -8.06 -20.65
N GLN A 119 0.74 -8.70 -20.52
CA GLN A 119 0.27 -9.70 -21.51
C GLN A 119 -0.01 -9.10 -22.88
N VAL A 120 -0.66 -7.92 -22.96
CA VAL A 120 -0.89 -7.22 -24.22
C VAL A 120 0.44 -6.94 -24.92
N VAL A 121 1.38 -6.31 -24.22
CA VAL A 121 2.67 -5.89 -24.81
C VAL A 121 3.49 -7.11 -25.25
N LEU A 122 3.58 -8.16 -24.43
CA LEU A 122 4.32 -9.37 -24.80
C LEU A 122 3.74 -10.06 -26.06
N ARG A 123 2.41 -10.14 -26.17
CA ARG A 123 1.76 -10.75 -27.32
C ARG A 123 1.94 -9.91 -28.58
N VAL A 124 1.77 -8.60 -28.48
CA VAL A 124 2.02 -7.69 -29.60
C VAL A 124 3.48 -7.77 -30.06
N SER A 125 4.44 -7.92 -29.14
CA SER A 125 5.86 -8.09 -29.48
C SER A 125 6.16 -9.45 -30.10
N GLY A 126 5.46 -10.53 -29.70
CA GLY A 126 5.72 -11.90 -30.14
C GLY A 126 4.96 -12.34 -31.40
N SER A 127 3.71 -11.91 -31.58
CA SER A 127 2.79 -12.40 -32.64
C SER A 127 2.52 -11.31 -33.65
N ALA A 128 3.06 -11.50 -34.87
CA ALA A 128 2.91 -10.51 -35.93
C ALA A 128 1.49 -10.45 -36.56
N ASN A 129 0.72 -11.54 -36.50
CA ASN A 129 -0.44 -11.77 -37.37
C ASN A 129 -1.73 -12.18 -36.65
N GLU A 130 -1.88 -11.85 -35.34
CA GLU A 130 -3.09 -12.18 -34.60
C GLU A 130 -3.61 -10.98 -33.80
N PRO A 131 -4.94 -10.81 -33.69
CA PRO A 131 -5.52 -9.78 -32.84
C PRO A 131 -5.19 -10.07 -31.37
N VAL A 132 -4.95 -9.02 -30.57
CA VAL A 132 -4.56 -9.15 -29.17
C VAL A 132 -5.63 -8.51 -28.28
N GLY A 133 -6.41 -9.33 -27.59
CA GLY A 133 -7.55 -8.88 -26.82
C GLY A 133 -8.59 -8.20 -27.69
N LEU A 134 -8.84 -6.90 -27.49
CA LEU A 134 -9.74 -6.07 -28.30
C LEU A 134 -9.00 -5.26 -29.39
N LEU A 135 -7.67 -5.37 -29.49
CA LEU A 135 -6.90 -4.74 -30.55
C LEU A 135 -7.02 -5.56 -31.84
N THR A 136 -7.31 -4.91 -32.95
CA THR A 136 -7.37 -5.51 -34.29
C THR A 136 -5.97 -5.76 -34.85
N LEU A 137 -5.87 -6.51 -35.93
CA LEU A 137 -4.59 -6.71 -36.66
C LEU A 137 -3.97 -5.37 -37.09
N GLY A 138 -4.78 -4.42 -37.53
CA GLY A 138 -4.32 -3.08 -37.90
C GLY A 138 -3.74 -2.33 -36.67
N ASP A 139 -4.39 -2.42 -35.51
CA ASP A 139 -3.89 -1.81 -34.27
C ASP A 139 -2.56 -2.44 -33.84
N VAL A 140 -2.45 -3.78 -33.92
CA VAL A 140 -1.23 -4.52 -33.58
C VAL A 140 -0.08 -4.14 -34.51
N SER A 141 -0.31 -4.09 -35.82
CA SER A 141 0.70 -3.69 -36.79
C SER A 141 1.15 -2.24 -36.61
N SER A 142 0.21 -1.32 -36.39
CA SER A 142 0.46 0.09 -36.09
C SER A 142 1.27 0.27 -34.80
N PHE A 143 0.95 -0.46 -33.74
CA PHE A 143 1.71 -0.43 -32.49
C PHE A 143 3.15 -0.90 -32.68
N ARG A 144 3.38 -1.97 -33.44
CA ARG A 144 4.72 -2.53 -33.72
C ARG A 144 5.64 -1.59 -34.49
N THR A 145 5.07 -0.85 -35.45
CA THR A 145 5.81 0.14 -36.24
C THR A 145 6.00 1.48 -35.50
N SER A 146 5.28 1.67 -34.41
CA SER A 146 5.36 2.90 -33.61
C SER A 146 6.64 2.95 -32.79
N THR A 147 7.20 4.15 -32.67
CA THR A 147 8.47 4.39 -32.00
C THR A 147 8.30 5.40 -30.87
N VAL A 148 9.14 5.30 -29.84
CA VAL A 148 9.36 6.32 -28.82
C VAL A 148 10.82 6.77 -28.92
N PHE A 149 11.04 8.06 -29.17
CA PHE A 149 12.36 8.64 -29.43
C PHE A 149 13.18 7.88 -30.50
N GLY A 150 12.50 7.36 -31.51
CA GLY A 150 13.14 6.64 -32.63
C GLY A 150 13.35 5.14 -32.43
N VAL A 151 13.00 4.58 -31.26
CA VAL A 151 13.09 3.13 -30.98
C VAL A 151 11.71 2.51 -30.99
N PRO A 152 11.50 1.35 -31.66
CA PRO A 152 10.23 0.65 -31.66
C PRO A 152 9.74 0.32 -30.26
N LEU A 153 8.44 0.52 -30.03
CA LEU A 153 7.80 0.28 -28.73
C LEU A 153 7.90 -1.19 -28.27
N THR A 154 8.01 -2.11 -29.21
CA THR A 154 8.08 -3.55 -28.98
C THR A 154 9.47 -4.10 -28.77
N ASP A 155 10.51 -3.32 -29.09
CA ASP A 155 11.89 -3.76 -28.96
C ASP A 155 12.28 -3.97 -27.48
N PHE A 156 13.26 -4.84 -27.27
CA PHE A 156 13.73 -5.08 -25.90
C PHE A 156 14.65 -3.95 -25.42
N ALA A 157 14.40 -3.50 -24.21
CA ALA A 157 15.14 -2.43 -23.57
C ALA A 157 16.66 -2.69 -23.51
N ARG A 158 17.07 -3.93 -23.33
CA ARG A 158 18.48 -4.34 -23.30
C ARG A 158 19.24 -4.10 -24.62
N GLU A 159 18.54 -3.85 -25.72
CA GLU A 159 19.13 -3.61 -27.04
C GLU A 159 19.31 -2.12 -27.33
N HIS A 160 18.70 -1.25 -26.47
CA HIS A 160 18.66 0.20 -26.67
C HIS A 160 19.02 0.94 -25.38
N HIS A 161 20.18 0.63 -24.77
CA HIS A 161 20.59 1.16 -23.48
C HIS A 161 20.65 2.69 -23.42
N ASP A 162 21.09 3.36 -24.49
CA ASP A 162 21.23 4.82 -24.55
C ASP A 162 19.89 5.54 -24.37
N LEU A 163 18.82 5.00 -24.95
CA LEU A 163 17.47 5.52 -24.79
C LEU A 163 16.83 5.11 -23.47
N VAL A 164 17.03 3.86 -23.09
CA VAL A 164 16.38 3.27 -21.91
C VAL A 164 16.94 3.85 -20.62
N LEU A 165 18.24 4.19 -20.59
CA LEU A 165 18.92 4.71 -19.42
C LEU A 165 18.25 5.97 -18.84
N PRO A 166 18.00 7.07 -19.60
CA PRO A 166 17.32 8.24 -19.06
C PRO A 166 15.90 7.97 -18.59
N MET A 167 15.14 7.13 -19.33
CA MET A 167 13.78 6.73 -18.93
C MET A 167 13.80 5.92 -17.64
N LEU A 168 14.76 5.01 -17.50
CA LEU A 168 14.93 4.19 -16.31
C LEU A 168 15.34 5.02 -15.10
N ILE A 169 16.31 5.95 -15.28
CA ILE A 169 16.71 6.88 -14.21
C ILE A 169 15.52 7.72 -13.75
N ALA A 170 14.71 8.23 -14.68
CA ALA A 170 13.50 8.98 -14.31
C ALA A 170 12.52 8.10 -13.51
N ALA A 171 12.22 6.89 -13.98
CA ALA A 171 11.35 5.94 -13.28
C ALA A 171 11.87 5.59 -11.87
N LEU A 172 13.17 5.33 -11.73
CA LEU A 172 13.83 5.05 -10.46
C LEU A 172 13.79 6.25 -9.51
N THR A 173 14.00 7.46 -10.03
CA THR A 173 13.93 8.70 -9.24
C THR A 173 12.50 8.90 -8.72
N PHE A 174 11.49 8.79 -9.58
CA PHE A 174 10.09 8.98 -9.18
C PHE A 174 9.64 7.94 -8.14
N THR A 175 9.99 6.67 -8.33
CA THR A 175 9.63 5.62 -7.37
C THR A 175 10.38 5.78 -6.05
N SER A 176 11.67 6.17 -6.08
CA SER A 176 12.45 6.41 -4.86
C SER A 176 11.90 7.58 -4.06
N LEU A 177 11.60 8.71 -4.70
CA LEU A 177 10.99 9.87 -4.05
C LEU A 177 9.63 9.52 -3.44
N ASN A 178 8.78 8.82 -4.19
CA ASN A 178 7.47 8.37 -3.69
C ASN A 178 7.60 7.46 -2.46
N THR A 179 8.55 6.51 -2.50
CA THR A 179 8.77 5.57 -1.40
C THR A 179 9.36 6.29 -0.18
N LEU A 180 10.27 7.26 -0.38
CA LEU A 180 10.81 8.09 0.70
C LEU A 180 9.74 8.94 1.38
N ILE A 181 8.84 9.58 0.62
CA ILE A 181 7.72 10.35 1.17
C ILE A 181 6.81 9.43 2.00
N THR A 182 6.52 8.24 1.49
CA THR A 182 5.68 7.25 2.18
C THR A 182 6.36 6.73 3.45
N LEU A 183 7.67 6.47 3.39
CA LEU A 183 8.47 6.07 4.55
C LEU A 183 8.51 7.18 5.61
N TYR A 184 8.73 8.43 5.20
CA TYR A 184 8.72 9.57 6.11
C TYR A 184 7.36 9.74 6.81
N ARG A 185 6.25 9.62 6.06
CA ARG A 185 4.90 9.61 6.64
C ARG A 185 4.70 8.47 7.63
N GLY A 186 5.16 7.26 7.29
CA GLY A 186 5.16 6.11 8.18
C GLY A 186 5.98 6.36 9.45
N TYR A 187 7.18 6.94 9.31
CA TYR A 187 8.03 7.32 10.44
C TYR A 187 7.35 8.30 11.40
N LEU A 188 6.64 9.30 10.88
CA LEU A 188 5.91 10.28 11.71
C LEU A 188 4.78 9.65 12.54
N THR A 189 4.22 8.54 12.07
CA THR A 189 3.04 7.91 12.68
C THR A 189 3.36 6.58 13.38
N THR A 190 4.58 6.06 13.34
CA THR A 190 4.93 4.76 13.93
C THR A 190 5.26 4.86 15.42
N LEU A 191 4.75 3.92 16.21
CA LEU A 191 5.16 3.70 17.60
C LEU A 191 6.30 2.67 17.65
N PHE A 192 7.46 3.11 18.09
CA PHE A 192 8.69 2.30 18.09
C PHE A 192 8.75 1.26 19.21
N ASP A 193 8.02 1.44 20.29
CA ASP A 193 7.92 0.48 21.39
C ASP A 193 7.09 -0.77 21.02
N GLN A 194 6.24 -0.67 19.98
CA GLN A 194 5.48 -1.78 19.41
C GLN A 194 6.31 -2.52 18.34
N LYS A 195 6.33 -3.86 18.42
CA LYS A 195 7.15 -4.69 17.53
C LYS A 195 6.66 -4.68 16.07
N ILE A 196 5.33 -4.80 15.86
CA ILE A 196 4.74 -4.94 14.51
C ILE A 196 4.91 -3.66 13.69
N PRO A 197 4.46 -2.46 14.15
CA PRO A 197 4.63 -1.23 13.37
C PRO A 197 6.10 -0.91 13.09
N ARG A 198 6.99 -1.15 14.05
CA ARG A 198 8.43 -0.95 13.86
C ARG A 198 9.02 -1.89 12.80
N ARG A 199 8.65 -3.19 12.80
CA ARG A 199 9.10 -4.14 11.78
C ARG A 199 8.59 -3.76 10.40
N LEU A 200 7.34 -3.32 10.31
CA LEU A 200 6.76 -2.84 9.06
C LEU A 200 7.49 -1.61 8.52
N LEU A 201 7.82 -0.66 9.37
CA LEU A 201 8.61 0.52 8.97
C LEU A 201 10.00 0.13 8.48
N TRP A 202 10.69 -0.81 9.16
CA TRP A 202 11.97 -1.34 8.72
C TRP A 202 11.88 -2.07 7.38
N PHE A 203 10.84 -2.88 7.20
CA PHE A 203 10.56 -3.53 5.92
C PHE A 203 10.37 -2.49 4.80
N MET A 204 9.59 -1.43 5.04
CA MET A 204 9.44 -0.34 4.09
C MET A 204 10.77 0.38 3.79
N ALA A 205 11.62 0.59 4.80
CA ALA A 205 12.94 1.19 4.62
C ALA A 205 13.85 0.33 3.73
N ILE A 206 13.81 -1.00 3.89
CA ILE A 206 14.54 -1.94 3.04
C ILE A 206 14.00 -1.90 1.60
N MET A 207 12.69 -1.78 1.42
CA MET A 207 12.06 -1.70 0.09
C MET A 207 12.47 -0.44 -0.69
N VAL A 208 12.85 0.65 -0.02
CA VAL A 208 13.41 1.85 -0.68
C VAL A 208 14.64 1.52 -1.53
N THR A 209 15.43 0.54 -1.11
CA THR A 209 16.64 0.12 -1.84
C THR A 209 16.36 -1.06 -2.78
N ILE A 210 15.58 -2.04 -2.32
CA ILE A 210 15.32 -3.27 -3.10
C ILE A 210 14.51 -2.97 -4.36
N ILE A 211 13.47 -2.15 -4.29
CA ILE A 211 12.60 -1.88 -5.45
C ILE A 211 13.37 -1.21 -6.59
N PRO A 212 14.10 -0.11 -6.40
CA PRO A 212 14.90 0.48 -7.46
C PRO A 212 15.95 -0.47 -8.02
N TRP A 213 16.64 -1.23 -7.15
CA TRP A 213 17.63 -2.21 -7.59
C TRP A 213 17.00 -3.32 -8.45
N MET A 214 15.86 -3.84 -8.05
CA MET A 214 15.12 -4.85 -8.82
C MET A 214 14.65 -4.30 -10.17
N LEU A 215 14.10 -3.09 -10.20
CA LEU A 215 13.68 -2.45 -11.46
C LEU A 215 14.87 -2.23 -12.38
N TRP A 216 16.01 -1.78 -11.84
CA TRP A 216 17.25 -1.63 -12.60
C TRP A 216 17.70 -2.95 -13.24
N THR A 217 17.81 -4.01 -12.43
CA THR A 217 18.29 -5.31 -12.91
C THR A 217 17.35 -5.90 -13.96
N VAL A 218 16.05 -5.82 -13.76
CA VAL A 218 15.03 -6.33 -14.69
C VAL A 218 15.00 -5.54 -16.00
N ALA A 219 15.09 -4.21 -15.93
CA ALA A 219 15.11 -3.36 -17.12
C ALA A 219 16.40 -3.51 -17.93
N TRP A 220 17.55 -3.67 -17.25
CA TRP A 220 18.86 -3.71 -17.89
C TRP A 220 19.21 -5.07 -18.50
N HIS A 221 18.81 -6.16 -17.87
CA HIS A 221 19.17 -7.51 -18.30
C HIS A 221 17.98 -8.35 -18.78
N GLY A 222 16.75 -7.96 -18.38
CA GLY A 222 15.56 -8.73 -18.69
C GLY A 222 15.04 -8.52 -20.09
N PRO A 223 14.22 -9.46 -20.59
CA PRO A 223 13.53 -9.32 -21.88
C PRO A 223 12.29 -8.43 -21.72
N ILE A 224 12.51 -7.16 -21.34
CA ILE A 224 11.44 -6.18 -21.11
C ILE A 224 11.33 -5.26 -22.30
N PRO A 225 10.15 -5.14 -22.97
CA PRO A 225 9.92 -4.20 -24.04
C PRO A 225 10.03 -2.74 -23.56
N VAL A 226 10.50 -1.86 -24.45
CA VAL A 226 10.62 -0.41 -24.21
C VAL A 226 9.30 0.20 -23.73
N THR A 227 8.17 -0.25 -24.25
CA THR A 227 6.83 0.13 -23.81
C THR A 227 6.64 0.01 -22.29
N ILE A 228 7.12 -1.08 -21.68
CA ILE A 228 6.95 -1.34 -20.24
C ILE A 228 7.76 -0.33 -19.42
N ILE A 229 8.98 0.01 -19.86
CA ILE A 229 9.79 1.02 -19.17
C ILE A 229 9.17 2.40 -19.29
N PHE A 230 8.66 2.76 -20.47
CA PHE A 230 7.91 3.98 -20.68
C PHE A 230 6.66 4.05 -19.77
N TYR A 231 5.89 2.97 -19.73
CA TYR A 231 4.75 2.85 -18.80
C TYR A 231 5.17 3.00 -17.34
N TRP A 232 6.30 2.42 -16.90
CA TRP A 232 6.82 2.60 -15.54
C TRP A 232 7.10 4.07 -15.24
N GLY A 233 7.81 4.75 -16.13
CA GLY A 233 8.10 6.18 -16.00
C GLY A 233 6.84 7.01 -15.79
N CYS A 234 5.85 6.87 -16.67
CA CYS A 234 4.56 7.57 -16.60
C CYS A 234 3.79 7.20 -15.32
N SER A 235 3.75 5.91 -14.97
CA SER A 235 3.03 5.40 -13.80
C SER A 235 3.63 5.86 -12.48
N TYR A 236 4.96 5.89 -12.36
CA TYR A 236 5.64 6.38 -11.16
C TYR A 236 5.58 7.89 -11.03
N LEU A 237 5.66 8.62 -12.15
CA LEU A 237 5.41 10.07 -12.15
C LEU A 237 4.00 10.40 -11.66
N PHE A 238 2.98 9.73 -12.22
CA PHE A 238 1.59 9.90 -11.76
C PHE A 238 1.46 9.62 -10.27
N THR A 239 2.03 8.50 -9.80
CA THR A 239 1.98 8.11 -8.38
C THR A 239 2.69 9.12 -7.48
N LEU A 240 3.82 9.69 -7.92
CA LEU A 240 4.53 10.73 -7.18
C LEU A 240 3.68 12.01 -7.06
N LEU A 241 3.13 12.49 -8.18
CA LEU A 241 2.24 13.66 -8.19
C LEU A 241 1.02 13.44 -7.29
N GLN A 242 0.39 12.27 -7.39
CA GLN A 242 -0.73 11.87 -6.53
C GLN A 242 -0.33 11.89 -5.04
N THR A 243 0.84 11.35 -4.70
CA THR A 243 1.35 11.32 -3.31
C THR A 243 1.61 12.71 -2.77
N LEU A 244 2.17 13.61 -3.59
CA LEU A 244 2.40 15.02 -3.21
C LEU A 244 1.08 15.74 -2.95
N VAL A 245 0.08 15.55 -3.82
CA VAL A 245 -1.27 16.12 -3.63
C VAL A 245 -1.91 15.60 -2.35
N TYR A 246 -1.84 14.29 -2.12
CA TYR A 246 -2.39 13.69 -0.89
C TYR A 246 -1.70 14.20 0.36
N GLU A 247 -0.38 14.34 0.34
CA GLU A 247 0.36 14.87 1.49
C GLU A 247 -0.01 16.34 1.77
N ALA A 248 -0.17 17.15 0.74
CA ALA A 248 -0.63 18.53 0.87
C ALA A 248 -2.04 18.62 1.51
N ILE A 249 -2.97 17.79 1.03
CA ILE A 249 -4.33 17.73 1.59
C ILE A 249 -4.31 17.23 3.03
N LEU A 250 -3.51 16.19 3.34
CA LEU A 250 -3.40 15.64 4.68
C LEU A 250 -2.82 16.64 5.68
N ARG A 251 -1.80 17.40 5.28
CA ARG A 251 -1.22 18.45 6.14
C ARG A 251 -2.21 19.56 6.44
N LYS A 252 -3.01 19.95 5.45
CA LYS A 252 -4.01 21.02 5.60
C LYS A 252 -5.27 20.58 6.36
N ARG A 253 -5.83 19.40 6.04
CA ARG A 253 -7.13 18.93 6.58
C ARG A 253 -7.03 18.01 7.79
N TYR A 254 -5.91 17.35 7.97
CA TYR A 254 -5.67 16.38 9.04
C TYR A 254 -4.28 16.60 9.66
N PRO A 255 -4.01 17.79 10.24
CA PRO A 255 -2.73 18.06 10.88
C PRO A 255 -2.49 17.07 12.03
N LEU A 256 -1.23 16.70 12.26
CA LEU A 256 -0.87 15.89 13.43
C LEU A 256 -0.73 16.82 14.64
N PRO A 257 -1.51 16.63 15.71
CA PRO A 257 -1.38 17.39 16.95
C PRO A 257 -0.07 17.02 17.66
N GLU A 258 0.40 17.91 18.54
CA GLU A 258 1.65 17.69 19.28
C GLU A 258 1.59 16.40 20.14
N ALA A 259 0.41 16.05 20.67
CA ALA A 259 0.21 14.78 21.41
C ALA A 259 0.66 13.53 20.63
N VAL A 260 0.47 13.48 19.30
CA VAL A 260 0.94 12.37 18.45
C VAL A 260 2.46 12.39 18.33
N HIS A 261 3.05 13.57 18.23
CA HIS A 261 4.51 13.73 18.17
C HIS A 261 5.18 13.39 19.50
N GLU A 262 4.60 13.79 20.62
CA GLU A 262 5.07 13.44 21.96
C GLU A 262 4.98 11.94 22.19
N GLN A 263 3.83 11.32 21.92
CA GLN A 263 3.65 9.89 22.03
C GLN A 263 4.70 9.11 21.20
N ARG A 264 5.04 9.60 20.01
CA ARG A 264 6.10 9.03 19.19
C ARG A 264 7.47 9.20 19.85
N ARG A 265 7.81 10.40 20.34
CA ARG A 265 9.10 10.68 21.02
C ARG A 265 9.27 9.76 22.23
N GLU A 266 8.24 9.64 23.05
CA GLU A 266 8.24 8.73 24.20
C GLU A 266 8.38 7.26 23.77
N SER A 267 7.69 6.85 22.70
CA SER A 267 7.82 5.47 22.19
C SER A 267 9.24 5.16 21.75
N ILE A 268 9.95 6.10 21.13
CA ILE A 268 11.37 5.98 20.76
C ILE A 268 12.25 5.86 21.99
N GLN A 269 12.02 6.71 23.01
CA GLN A 269 12.78 6.67 24.28
C GLN A 269 12.56 5.33 25.02
N ARG A 270 11.29 4.90 25.14
CA ARG A 270 10.94 3.59 25.74
C ARG A 270 11.59 2.44 24.98
N TRP A 271 11.59 2.46 23.67
CA TRP A 271 12.26 1.45 22.85
C TRP A 271 13.76 1.43 23.08
N ARG A 272 14.43 2.57 22.99
CA ARG A 272 15.90 2.68 23.23
C ARG A 272 16.29 2.21 24.63
N THR A 273 15.50 2.59 25.65
CA THR A 273 15.74 2.20 27.05
C THR A 273 15.51 0.71 27.28
N LYS A 274 14.42 0.15 26.73
CA LYS A 274 14.13 -1.30 26.80
C LYS A 274 15.23 -2.12 26.10
N GLU A 275 15.74 -1.67 24.97
CA GLU A 275 16.77 -2.37 24.22
C GLU A 275 18.12 -2.36 24.96
N LYS A 276 18.48 -1.23 25.57
CA LYS A 276 19.68 -1.14 26.44
C LYS A 276 19.55 -2.03 27.68
N LYS A 277 18.38 -2.05 28.35
CA LYS A 277 18.12 -2.92 29.51
C LYS A 277 18.05 -4.39 29.14
N ARG A 278 17.47 -4.73 27.99
CA ARG A 278 17.30 -6.11 27.51
C ARG A 278 18.65 -6.79 27.22
N LYS A 279 19.60 -6.06 26.63
CA LYS A 279 20.97 -6.57 26.43
C LYS A 279 21.70 -6.82 27.74
N LYS A 280 21.46 -6.03 28.82
CA LYS A 280 22.07 -6.20 30.13
C LYS A 280 21.36 -7.20 31.05
N LYS A 281 20.02 -7.34 30.93
CA LYS A 281 19.20 -8.15 31.85
C LYS A 281 18.92 -9.58 31.36
N ALA A 282 18.94 -9.81 30.05
CA ALA A 282 18.53 -11.10 29.46
C ALA A 282 19.41 -12.27 29.95
N ALA A 283 20.67 -12.01 30.36
CA ALA A 283 21.56 -13.01 30.91
C ALA A 283 21.35 -13.27 32.41
N LYS A 284 20.99 -12.26 33.21
CA LYS A 284 20.92 -12.41 34.69
C LYS A 284 19.53 -12.80 35.24
N GLU A 285 18.44 -12.43 34.61
CA GLU A 285 17.07 -12.66 35.18
C GLU A 285 16.44 -13.99 34.79
N ARG A 286 16.97 -14.67 33.75
CA ARG A 286 16.54 -16.05 33.44
C ARG A 286 16.87 -17.04 34.58
N PHE A 287 17.87 -16.71 35.41
CA PHE A 287 18.34 -17.57 36.50
C PHE A 287 17.76 -17.25 37.88
N LYS A 288 17.11 -16.12 38.08
CA LYS A 288 16.63 -15.66 39.40
C LYS A 288 15.12 -15.53 39.58
N ALA A 289 14.28 -15.95 38.63
CA ALA A 289 12.83 -15.98 38.85
C ALA A 289 12.48 -17.16 39.76
N ASN A 290 12.11 -16.85 40.99
CA ASN A 290 11.54 -17.83 41.94
C ASN A 290 10.37 -18.56 41.22
N PRO A 291 10.33 -19.91 41.17
CA PRO A 291 9.30 -20.66 40.46
C PRO A 291 7.87 -20.27 40.86
N GLU A 292 7.60 -19.98 42.15
CA GLU A 292 6.29 -19.52 42.64
C GLU A 292 5.84 -18.18 42.03
N GLN A 293 6.76 -17.20 41.85
CA GLN A 293 6.40 -15.92 41.20
C GLN A 293 6.09 -16.09 39.70
N LYS A 294 6.71 -17.06 39.08
CA LYS A 294 6.44 -17.39 37.67
C LYS A 294 5.07 -18.00 37.48
N GLU A 295 4.68 -18.92 38.39
CA GLU A 295 3.35 -19.53 38.39
C GLU A 295 2.25 -18.51 38.74
N ALA A 296 2.43 -17.67 39.77
CA ALA A 296 1.48 -16.62 40.12
C ALA A 296 1.26 -15.61 38.97
N SER A 297 2.35 -15.20 38.28
CA SER A 297 2.24 -14.30 37.14
C SER A 297 1.56 -14.94 35.92
N ALA A 298 1.77 -16.26 35.72
CA ALA A 298 1.09 -17.00 34.66
C ALA A 298 -0.41 -17.17 34.96
N ALA A 299 -0.78 -17.45 36.22
CA ALA A 299 -2.17 -17.54 36.67
C ALA A 299 -2.90 -16.19 36.52
N ALA A 300 -2.27 -15.09 36.92
CA ALA A 300 -2.83 -13.73 36.75
C ALA A 300 -3.08 -13.39 35.25
N ARG A 301 -2.13 -13.71 34.36
CA ARG A 301 -2.30 -13.52 32.91
C ARG A 301 -3.45 -14.35 32.35
N LYS A 302 -3.60 -15.59 32.81
CA LYS A 302 -4.69 -16.48 32.39
C LYS A 302 -6.06 -15.96 32.82
N ARG A 303 -6.19 -15.47 34.07
CA ARG A 303 -7.43 -14.82 34.57
C ARG A 303 -7.77 -13.57 33.74
N HIS A 304 -6.84 -12.68 33.53
CA HIS A 304 -7.03 -11.48 32.71
C HIS A 304 -7.46 -11.81 31.29
N SER A 305 -6.84 -12.79 30.63
CA SER A 305 -7.24 -13.22 29.28
C SER A 305 -8.65 -13.79 29.23
N ALA A 306 -9.12 -14.47 30.28
CA ALA A 306 -10.48 -14.99 30.39
C ALA A 306 -11.51 -13.87 30.50
N VAL A 307 -11.25 -12.86 31.35
CA VAL A 307 -12.11 -11.66 31.49
C VAL A 307 -12.27 -10.94 30.16
N LEU A 308 -11.16 -10.71 29.44
CA LEU A 308 -11.21 -10.06 28.12
C LEU A 308 -11.94 -10.91 27.07
N ALA A 309 -11.81 -12.25 27.11
CA ALA A 309 -12.49 -13.12 26.17
C ALA A 309 -14.02 -13.10 26.41
N GLU A 310 -14.46 -13.06 27.67
CA GLU A 310 -15.87 -12.98 28.05
C GLU A 310 -16.47 -11.63 27.68
N ALA A 311 -15.81 -10.54 28.02
CA ALA A 311 -16.23 -9.20 27.61
C ALA A 311 -16.39 -9.06 26.09
N ARG A 312 -15.45 -9.63 25.30
CA ARG A 312 -15.56 -9.65 23.83
C ARG A 312 -16.76 -10.44 23.32
N LYS A 313 -17.14 -11.54 23.99
CA LYS A 313 -18.34 -12.31 23.63
C LYS A 313 -19.61 -11.49 23.85
N ILE A 314 -19.72 -10.79 25.00
CA ILE A 314 -20.87 -9.93 25.33
C ILE A 314 -21.00 -8.80 24.31
N VAL A 315 -19.90 -8.10 23.98
CA VAL A 315 -19.91 -7.05 22.95
C VAL A 315 -20.30 -7.58 21.58
N LYS A 316 -19.92 -8.83 21.24
CA LYS A 316 -20.29 -9.47 19.97
C LYS A 316 -21.75 -9.95 19.95
N SER A 317 -22.32 -10.41 21.07
CA SER A 317 -23.72 -10.82 21.17
C SER A 317 -24.67 -9.63 21.07
N ASN A 318 -24.33 -8.51 21.70
CA ASN A 318 -25.10 -7.25 21.63
C ASN A 318 -25.08 -6.61 20.21
N ASN A 319 -24.22 -7.13 19.30
CA ASN A 319 -24.12 -6.69 17.91
C ASN A 319 -24.82 -7.59 16.89
N ARG A 320 -25.53 -8.65 17.31
CA ARG A 320 -26.41 -9.35 16.38
C ARG A 320 -27.60 -8.43 16.08
N PRO A 321 -27.85 -8.06 14.81
CA PRO A 321 -29.10 -7.43 14.45
C PRO A 321 -30.21 -8.40 14.88
N GLU A 322 -31.17 -7.87 15.62
CA GLU A 322 -32.42 -8.60 15.89
C GLU A 322 -32.97 -9.02 14.50
N GLY A 323 -33.06 -10.32 14.27
CA GLY A 323 -33.63 -10.83 13.05
C GLY A 323 -35.06 -10.27 12.91
N PRO A 324 -35.54 -10.11 11.66
CA PRO A 324 -36.91 -9.60 11.45
C PRO A 324 -37.86 -10.48 12.24
N THR A 325 -38.52 -9.89 13.22
CA THR A 325 -39.70 -10.45 13.85
C THR A 325 -40.66 -10.78 12.71
N ALA A 326 -40.87 -12.05 12.45
CA ALA A 326 -42.00 -12.52 11.66
C ALA A 326 -43.27 -12.00 12.35
N ALA A 327 -43.83 -10.93 11.78
CA ALA A 327 -45.16 -10.50 12.07
C ALA A 327 -46.10 -11.28 11.16
N GLU A 328 -47.00 -11.96 11.79
CA GLU A 328 -48.19 -12.60 11.22
C GLU A 328 -48.96 -11.76 10.21
#